data_4b9bdce4ea38b2333ff585f2f72ea66a
#
_entry.id   4b9bdce4ea38b2333ff585f2f72ea66a
#
_cell.length_a   1.000
_cell.length_b   1.000
_cell.length_c   1.000
_cell.angle_alpha   90.00
_cell.angle_beta   90.00
_cell.angle_gamma   90.00
#
_symmetry.space_group_name_H-M   'P 1'
#
loop_
_entity.id
_entity.type
_entity.pdbx_description
1 polymer ?
#
loop_
_entity_poly.entity_id
_entity_poly.type
_entity_poly.pdbx_seq_one_letter_code
_entity_poly.pdbx_strand_id
1 'polypeptide(L)'
;MPFATNGDCTLYYESFGDPEDPALLMVNGLGSQCINYAAEWCEMFVDAGFHVIRFDNRDVGLSTHFTDATVDEQGAAYRLIDMAADAVAVLDAADVETAHVMGLSMGGMIVQHLAIHHRERLVTMTSVMSRTGEPEYGSSTSEALARLTGTPATDRASAIANSIEAQRIWGSPEFADEERCAADAGRAFDRSFDPAGATRQYLAVLASGSWAHRLPAVTTPTLVLHGTADTLIDISGGRRTAELVPGARFMAIDGMGHDYPPQLWQRWVDAIAGFCLSRPS
;
A
#
# COMPACT_ATOMS: atom_id res chain seq x y z
N MET A 1 -22.21 -2.85 -6.26
CA MET A 1 -20.82 -2.78 -5.77
C MET A 1 -19.94 -2.51 -6.96
N PRO A 2 -19.09 -1.49 -6.93
CA PRO A 2 -18.27 -1.16 -8.07
C PRO A 2 -17.11 -2.15 -8.21
N PHE A 3 -16.88 -2.61 -9.42
CA PHE A 3 -15.76 -3.44 -9.80
C PHE A 3 -15.06 -2.86 -11.03
N ALA A 4 -13.74 -2.89 -11.02
CA ALA A 4 -12.90 -2.61 -12.18
C ALA A 4 -12.43 -3.94 -12.80
N THR A 5 -11.99 -3.91 -14.07
CA THR A 5 -11.48 -5.10 -14.75
C THR A 5 -10.18 -4.80 -15.46
N ASN A 6 -9.15 -5.62 -15.22
CA ASN A 6 -7.87 -5.61 -15.92
C ASN A 6 -7.56 -7.03 -16.43
N GLY A 7 -7.84 -7.30 -17.70
CA GLY A 7 -7.77 -8.65 -18.26
C GLY A 7 -8.66 -9.62 -17.47
N ASP A 8 -8.05 -10.66 -16.90
CA ASP A 8 -8.75 -11.68 -16.10
C ASP A 8 -8.92 -11.28 -14.62
N CYS A 9 -8.46 -10.10 -14.23
CA CYS A 9 -8.54 -9.61 -12.87
C CYS A 9 -9.76 -8.68 -12.71
N THR A 10 -10.64 -9.02 -11.80
CA THR A 10 -11.72 -8.14 -11.32
C THR A 10 -11.32 -7.58 -9.97
N LEU A 11 -11.43 -6.27 -9.80
CA LEU A 11 -10.94 -5.52 -8.64
C LEU A 11 -12.12 -4.84 -7.95
N TYR A 12 -12.33 -5.15 -6.69
CA TYR A 12 -13.31 -4.46 -5.86
C TYR A 12 -12.77 -3.11 -5.40
N TYR A 13 -13.58 -2.05 -5.51
CA TYR A 13 -13.21 -0.74 -4.98
C TYR A 13 -14.40 -0.04 -4.30
N GLU A 14 -14.10 0.97 -3.52
CA GLU A 14 -15.04 1.88 -2.86
C GLU A 14 -14.55 3.31 -3.01
N SER A 15 -15.47 4.27 -3.03
CA SER A 15 -15.13 5.69 -3.05
C SER A 15 -15.90 6.48 -1.99
N PHE A 16 -15.33 7.61 -1.58
CA PHE A 16 -15.83 8.54 -0.57
C PHE A 16 -15.67 9.97 -1.09
N GLY A 17 -16.57 10.85 -0.72
CA GLY A 17 -16.54 12.25 -1.11
C GLY A 17 -17.18 12.53 -2.47
N ASP A 18 -17.00 13.75 -2.96
CA ASP A 18 -17.57 14.21 -4.22
C ASP A 18 -16.67 13.76 -5.41
N PRO A 19 -17.22 13.09 -6.44
CA PRO A 19 -16.45 12.71 -7.63
C PRO A 19 -15.83 13.89 -8.40
N GLU A 20 -16.31 15.10 -8.20
CA GLU A 20 -15.76 16.31 -8.83
C GLU A 20 -14.50 16.85 -8.11
N ASP A 21 -14.23 16.37 -6.89
CA ASP A 21 -13.02 16.72 -6.16
C ASP A 21 -11.78 15.99 -6.70
N PRO A 22 -10.56 16.52 -6.48
CA PRO A 22 -9.32 15.84 -6.86
C PRO A 22 -9.25 14.43 -6.30
N ALA A 23 -9.04 13.43 -7.16
CA ALA A 23 -9.01 12.03 -6.75
C ALA A 23 -7.75 11.68 -5.95
N LEU A 24 -7.90 10.93 -4.85
CA LEU A 24 -6.85 10.29 -4.08
C LEU A 24 -7.03 8.76 -4.11
N LEU A 25 -6.20 8.06 -4.87
CA LEU A 25 -6.21 6.60 -4.90
C LEU A 25 -5.27 6.05 -3.81
N MET A 26 -5.82 5.18 -2.96
CA MET A 26 -5.11 4.51 -1.86
C MET A 26 -4.79 3.06 -2.21
N VAL A 27 -3.50 2.72 -2.28
CA VAL A 27 -3.00 1.39 -2.65
C VAL A 27 -2.45 0.66 -1.43
N ASN A 28 -3.07 -0.45 -1.06
CA ASN A 28 -2.76 -1.22 0.14
C ASN A 28 -1.43 -1.98 0.07
N GLY A 29 -0.91 -2.30 1.25
CA GLY A 29 0.21 -3.20 1.45
C GLY A 29 -0.14 -4.67 1.25
N LEU A 30 0.87 -5.52 1.42
CA LEU A 30 0.79 -6.97 1.25
C LEU A 30 -0.26 -7.60 2.17
N GLY A 31 -1.15 -8.40 1.60
CA GLY A 31 -2.20 -9.13 2.32
C GLY A 31 -3.32 -8.25 2.89
N SER A 32 -3.26 -6.94 2.70
CA SER A 32 -4.23 -5.99 3.26
C SER A 32 -5.40 -5.74 2.32
N GLN A 33 -6.62 -5.80 2.87
CA GLN A 33 -7.85 -5.46 2.17
C GLN A 33 -8.12 -3.95 2.21
N CYS A 34 -8.94 -3.42 1.31
CA CYS A 34 -9.25 -1.99 1.24
C CYS A 34 -9.84 -1.43 2.55
N ILE A 35 -10.56 -2.26 3.32
CA ILE A 35 -11.11 -1.88 4.62
C ILE A 35 -10.07 -1.61 5.70
N ASN A 36 -8.80 -1.98 5.48
CA ASN A 36 -7.70 -1.59 6.38
C ASN A 36 -7.48 -0.07 6.37
N TYR A 37 -7.75 0.60 5.26
CA TYR A 37 -7.96 2.04 5.26
C TYR A 37 -9.33 2.32 5.87
N ALA A 38 -9.40 2.52 7.19
CA ALA A 38 -10.66 2.74 7.90
C ALA A 38 -11.49 3.86 7.26
N ALA A 39 -12.81 3.69 7.24
CA ALA A 39 -13.70 4.68 6.63
C ALA A 39 -13.50 6.06 7.26
N GLU A 40 -13.33 6.12 8.58
CA GLU A 40 -13.09 7.35 9.31
C GLU A 40 -11.82 8.07 8.83
N TRP A 41 -10.78 7.31 8.46
CA TRP A 41 -9.57 7.91 7.90
C TRP A 41 -9.76 8.38 6.46
N CYS A 42 -10.53 7.65 5.67
CA CYS A 42 -10.91 8.10 4.33
C CYS A 42 -11.71 9.41 4.39
N GLU A 43 -12.67 9.52 5.34
CA GLU A 43 -13.46 10.74 5.55
C GLU A 43 -12.59 11.95 5.94
N MET A 44 -11.49 11.77 6.67
CA MET A 44 -10.56 12.87 6.95
C MET A 44 -9.91 13.43 5.67
N PHE A 45 -9.67 12.61 4.65
CA PHE A 45 -9.19 13.09 3.34
C PHE A 45 -10.33 13.72 2.53
N VAL A 46 -11.58 13.24 2.68
CA VAL A 46 -12.77 13.90 2.09
C VAL A 46 -12.92 15.29 2.69
N ASP A 47 -12.82 15.44 4.00
CA ASP A 47 -12.85 16.73 4.70
C ASP A 47 -11.70 17.66 4.25
N ALA A 48 -10.60 17.09 3.79
CA ALA A 48 -9.48 17.84 3.20
C ALA A 48 -9.67 18.18 1.72
N GLY A 49 -10.79 17.80 1.09
CA GLY A 49 -11.19 18.13 -0.28
C GLY A 49 -10.75 17.12 -1.33
N PHE A 50 -10.80 15.82 -1.03
CA PHE A 50 -10.51 14.75 -1.98
C PHE A 50 -11.70 13.83 -2.24
N HIS A 51 -11.81 13.37 -3.48
CA HIS A 51 -12.53 12.15 -3.83
C HIS A 51 -11.60 10.96 -3.53
N VAL A 52 -11.85 10.22 -2.46
CA VAL A 52 -10.99 9.12 -2.01
C VAL A 52 -11.45 7.80 -2.62
N ILE A 53 -10.51 7.06 -3.20
CA ILE A 53 -10.75 5.73 -3.77
C ILE A 53 -9.83 4.74 -3.09
N ARG A 54 -10.39 3.66 -2.52
CA ARG A 54 -9.64 2.53 -1.98
C ARG A 54 -10.09 1.23 -2.65
N PHE A 55 -9.19 0.28 -2.86
CA PHE A 55 -9.51 -0.96 -3.54
C PHE A 55 -8.77 -2.15 -2.93
N ASP A 56 -9.32 -3.34 -3.14
CA ASP A 56 -8.62 -4.59 -2.87
C ASP A 56 -7.66 -4.90 -4.01
N ASN A 57 -6.38 -5.01 -3.72
CA ASN A 57 -5.41 -5.54 -4.68
C ASN A 57 -5.82 -6.96 -5.12
N ARG A 58 -5.32 -7.42 -6.28
CA ARG A 58 -5.46 -8.84 -6.65
C ARG A 58 -4.99 -9.75 -5.52
N ASP A 59 -5.63 -10.91 -5.37
CA ASP A 59 -5.37 -11.92 -4.33
C ASP A 59 -5.77 -11.56 -2.91
N VAL A 60 -6.49 -10.45 -2.71
CA VAL A 60 -7.06 -10.11 -1.39
C VAL A 60 -8.49 -9.62 -1.50
N GLY A 61 -9.22 -9.75 -0.39
CA GLY A 61 -10.56 -9.19 -0.24
C GLY A 61 -11.57 -9.78 -1.24
N LEU A 62 -12.29 -8.88 -1.93
CA LEU A 62 -13.33 -9.24 -2.90
C LEU A 62 -12.82 -9.16 -4.35
N SER A 63 -11.53 -8.91 -4.56
CA SER A 63 -10.88 -8.97 -5.86
C SER A 63 -10.58 -10.41 -6.28
N THR A 64 -10.22 -10.62 -7.55
CA THR A 64 -9.88 -11.93 -8.09
C THR A 64 -8.72 -12.56 -7.31
N HIS A 65 -8.88 -13.83 -6.94
CA HIS A 65 -7.85 -14.68 -6.35
C HIS A 65 -7.28 -15.62 -7.42
N PHE A 66 -5.98 -15.54 -7.66
CA PHE A 66 -5.26 -16.27 -8.70
C PHE A 66 -4.84 -17.67 -8.23
N THR A 67 -5.79 -18.48 -7.75
CA THR A 67 -5.53 -19.79 -7.13
C THR A 67 -4.97 -20.83 -8.11
N ASP A 68 -5.39 -20.77 -9.37
CA ASP A 68 -5.03 -21.72 -10.42
C ASP A 68 -4.13 -21.09 -11.50
N ALA A 69 -3.54 -19.93 -11.22
CA ALA A 69 -2.72 -19.23 -12.21
C ALA A 69 -1.42 -19.98 -12.51
N THR A 70 -1.01 -19.96 -13.76
CA THR A 70 0.33 -20.40 -14.17
C THR A 70 1.37 -19.47 -13.57
N VAL A 71 2.40 -20.04 -12.96
CA VAL A 71 3.53 -19.30 -12.39
C VAL A 71 4.74 -19.33 -13.32
N ASP A 72 5.55 -18.27 -13.26
CA ASP A 72 6.84 -18.21 -13.96
C ASP A 72 7.94 -19.04 -13.25
N GLU A 73 9.16 -18.97 -13.78
CA GLU A 73 10.32 -19.68 -13.21
C GLU A 73 10.68 -19.22 -11.78
N GLN A 74 10.23 -18.02 -11.36
CA GLN A 74 10.38 -17.51 -10.01
C GLN A 74 9.21 -17.88 -9.09
N GLY A 75 8.20 -18.59 -9.60
CA GLY A 75 7.00 -18.99 -8.87
C GLY A 75 5.96 -17.88 -8.74
N ALA A 76 6.06 -16.80 -9.53
CA ALA A 76 5.12 -15.68 -9.50
C ALA A 76 4.05 -15.82 -10.59
N ALA A 77 2.79 -15.58 -10.23
CA ALA A 77 1.66 -15.53 -11.15
C ALA A 77 1.53 -14.17 -11.85
N TYR A 78 2.10 -13.14 -11.26
CA TYR A 78 2.08 -11.74 -11.72
C TYR A 78 3.22 -10.98 -11.03
N ARG A 79 3.38 -9.70 -11.37
CA ARG A 79 4.41 -8.82 -10.83
C ARG A 79 3.80 -7.49 -10.35
N LEU A 80 4.61 -6.64 -9.72
CA LEU A 80 4.16 -5.30 -9.27
C LEU A 80 3.72 -4.41 -10.44
N ILE A 81 4.25 -4.60 -11.64
CA ILE A 81 3.81 -3.88 -12.83
C ILE A 81 2.36 -4.22 -13.22
N ASP A 82 1.95 -5.48 -13.04
CA ASP A 82 0.56 -5.90 -13.29
C ASP A 82 -0.39 -5.30 -12.25
N MET A 83 0.07 -5.19 -11.00
CA MET A 83 -0.69 -4.52 -9.93
C MET A 83 -0.77 -3.00 -10.13
N ALA A 84 0.23 -2.40 -10.77
CA ALA A 84 0.15 -1.00 -11.20
C ALA A 84 -0.90 -0.81 -12.31
N ALA A 85 -0.99 -1.74 -13.27
CA ALA A 85 -2.05 -1.72 -14.28
C ALA A 85 -3.44 -1.95 -13.67
N ASP A 86 -3.55 -2.72 -12.58
CA ASP A 86 -4.81 -2.84 -11.81
C ASP A 86 -5.26 -1.51 -11.23
N ALA A 87 -4.34 -0.76 -10.65
CA ALA A 87 -4.65 0.57 -10.10
C ALA A 87 -5.13 1.54 -11.19
N VAL A 88 -4.58 1.46 -12.41
CA VAL A 88 -5.08 2.21 -13.58
C VAL A 88 -6.51 1.78 -13.93
N ALA A 89 -6.79 0.48 -13.98
CA ALA A 89 -8.14 -0.01 -14.26
C ALA A 89 -9.19 0.44 -13.22
N VAL A 90 -8.77 0.58 -11.95
CA VAL A 90 -9.62 1.15 -10.89
C VAL A 90 -9.92 2.62 -11.17
N LEU A 91 -8.92 3.41 -11.58
CA LEU A 91 -9.14 4.81 -11.98
C LEU A 91 -10.08 4.92 -13.18
N ASP A 92 -9.90 4.06 -14.20
CA ASP A 92 -10.77 4.03 -15.38
C ASP A 92 -12.22 3.70 -15.00
N ALA A 93 -12.42 2.71 -14.13
CA ALA A 93 -13.76 2.32 -13.68
C ALA A 93 -14.43 3.37 -12.77
N ALA A 94 -13.64 4.22 -12.12
CA ALA A 94 -14.11 5.34 -11.32
C ALA A 94 -14.27 6.65 -12.14
N ASP A 95 -14.06 6.61 -13.47
CA ASP A 95 -14.10 7.76 -14.38
C ASP A 95 -13.10 8.87 -13.98
N VAL A 96 -11.91 8.48 -13.51
CA VAL A 96 -10.83 9.36 -13.06
C VAL A 96 -9.70 9.35 -14.07
N GLU A 97 -9.45 10.48 -14.75
CA GLU A 97 -8.37 10.62 -15.73
C GLU A 97 -6.99 10.68 -15.05
N THR A 98 -6.85 11.50 -14.02
CA THR A 98 -5.60 11.64 -13.24
C THR A 98 -5.89 11.67 -11.74
N ALA A 99 -4.97 11.12 -10.93
CA ALA A 99 -5.13 11.07 -9.49
C ALA A 99 -3.85 11.41 -8.74
N HIS A 100 -4.01 11.89 -7.52
CA HIS A 100 -3.01 11.73 -6.48
C HIS A 100 -3.01 10.26 -6.05
N VAL A 101 -1.85 9.64 -5.91
CA VAL A 101 -1.76 8.24 -5.46
C VAL A 101 -0.97 8.13 -4.17
N MET A 102 -1.47 7.33 -3.24
CA MET A 102 -0.78 6.98 -2.01
C MET A 102 -0.68 5.46 -1.89
N GLY A 103 0.51 4.96 -1.58
CA GLY A 103 0.70 3.52 -1.37
C GLY A 103 1.49 3.22 -0.11
N LEU A 104 1.04 2.22 0.67
CA LEU A 104 1.68 1.77 1.89
C LEU A 104 2.46 0.47 1.64
N SER A 105 3.72 0.37 2.08
CA SER A 105 4.51 -0.85 2.01
C SER A 105 4.60 -1.39 0.58
N MET A 106 4.08 -2.58 0.27
CA MET A 106 3.94 -3.07 -1.10
C MET A 106 3.14 -2.08 -1.98
N GLY A 107 2.12 -1.43 -1.45
CA GLY A 107 1.39 -0.37 -2.16
C GLY A 107 2.31 0.78 -2.56
N GLY A 108 3.28 1.13 -1.71
CA GLY A 108 4.33 2.10 -2.05
C GLY A 108 5.23 1.64 -3.19
N MET A 109 5.50 0.34 -3.30
CA MET A 109 6.19 -0.23 -4.47
C MET A 109 5.33 -0.14 -5.73
N ILE A 110 4.03 -0.43 -5.61
CA ILE A 110 3.07 -0.35 -6.73
C ILE A 110 2.96 1.07 -7.26
N VAL A 111 2.84 2.10 -6.39
CA VAL A 111 2.76 3.49 -6.86
C VAL A 111 4.06 3.98 -7.49
N GLN A 112 5.22 3.43 -7.10
CA GLN A 112 6.47 3.67 -7.82
C GLN A 112 6.44 3.07 -9.25
N HIS A 113 5.87 1.87 -9.42
CA HIS A 113 5.64 1.29 -10.74
C HIS A 113 4.62 2.11 -11.55
N LEU A 114 3.57 2.65 -10.93
CA LEU A 114 2.65 3.61 -11.58
C LEU A 114 3.41 4.84 -12.11
N ALA A 115 4.27 5.44 -11.30
CA ALA A 115 5.06 6.61 -11.71
C ALA A 115 6.06 6.31 -12.84
N ILE A 116 6.53 5.07 -12.94
CA ILE A 116 7.45 4.62 -13.99
C ILE A 116 6.72 4.30 -15.30
N HIS A 117 5.52 3.70 -15.24
CA HIS A 117 4.87 3.10 -16.40
C HIS A 117 3.59 3.82 -16.85
N HIS A 118 2.95 4.59 -15.94
CA HIS A 118 1.66 5.27 -16.15
C HIS A 118 1.70 6.71 -15.63
N ARG A 119 2.81 7.41 -15.93
CA ARG A 119 3.08 8.77 -15.46
C ARG A 119 1.93 9.74 -15.76
N GLU A 120 1.31 9.58 -16.90
CA GLU A 120 0.20 10.41 -17.39
C GLU A 120 -1.06 10.32 -16.53
N ARG A 121 -1.17 9.30 -15.70
CA ARG A 121 -2.31 9.07 -14.80
C ARG A 121 -2.11 9.71 -13.42
N LEU A 122 -0.93 10.31 -13.16
CA LEU A 122 -0.53 10.75 -11.83
C LEU A 122 -0.36 12.26 -11.74
N VAL A 123 -1.04 12.88 -10.77
CA VAL A 123 -0.77 14.25 -10.32
C VAL A 123 0.39 14.26 -9.34
N THR A 124 0.33 13.44 -8.28
CA THR A 124 1.42 13.24 -7.32
C THR A 124 1.52 11.78 -6.91
N MET A 125 2.68 11.38 -6.37
CA MET A 125 2.90 10.09 -5.75
C MET A 125 3.31 10.28 -4.29
N THR A 126 2.67 9.54 -3.37
CA THR A 126 3.10 9.39 -1.98
C THR A 126 3.47 7.94 -1.71
N SER A 127 4.75 7.69 -1.44
CA SER A 127 5.27 6.36 -1.08
C SER A 127 5.52 6.30 0.42
N VAL A 128 4.85 5.38 1.12
CA VAL A 128 4.88 5.30 2.58
C VAL A 128 5.46 3.97 3.03
N MET A 129 6.38 3.98 4.00
CA MET A 129 7.03 2.81 4.61
C MET A 129 7.41 1.73 3.58
N SER A 130 8.07 2.15 2.48
CA SER A 130 8.33 1.32 1.31
C SER A 130 9.81 1.33 0.90
N ARG A 131 10.14 0.60 -0.17
CA ARG A 131 11.52 0.48 -0.67
C ARG A 131 11.54 0.35 -2.19
N THR A 132 12.75 0.27 -2.78
CA THR A 132 13.02 0.28 -4.23
C THR A 132 13.36 -1.08 -4.83
N GLY A 133 13.26 -2.15 -4.03
CA GLY A 133 13.64 -3.52 -4.41
C GLY A 133 15.15 -3.79 -4.38
N GLU A 134 16.01 -2.79 -4.07
CA GLU A 134 17.42 -3.01 -3.81
C GLU A 134 17.61 -3.78 -2.49
N PRO A 135 18.45 -4.82 -2.43
CA PRO A 135 18.62 -5.61 -1.20
C PRO A 135 19.34 -4.86 -0.07
N GLU A 136 20.10 -3.80 -0.40
CA GLU A 136 20.87 -3.01 0.55
C GLU A 136 20.04 -2.00 1.34
N TYR A 137 18.80 -1.71 0.90
CA TYR A 137 17.93 -0.69 1.48
C TYR A 137 16.58 -1.25 1.88
N GLY A 138 16.06 -0.82 3.02
CA GLY A 138 14.78 -1.28 3.55
C GLY A 138 14.85 -2.72 4.05
N SER A 139 15.91 -3.05 4.79
CA SER A 139 16.11 -4.38 5.36
C SER A 139 15.14 -4.63 6.51
N SER A 140 14.62 -5.85 6.61
CA SER A 140 13.84 -6.31 7.75
C SER A 140 14.78 -6.79 8.86
N THR A 141 14.37 -6.65 10.12
CA THR A 141 14.99 -7.42 11.21
C THR A 141 14.73 -8.90 11.01
N SER A 142 15.56 -9.76 11.60
CA SER A 142 15.37 -11.22 11.50
C SER A 142 14.00 -11.65 12.04
N GLU A 143 13.54 -11.02 13.11
CA GLU A 143 12.26 -11.29 13.75
C GLU A 143 11.09 -10.88 12.84
N ALA A 144 11.13 -9.67 12.26
CA ALA A 144 10.11 -9.19 11.33
C ALA A 144 10.03 -10.06 10.06
N LEU A 145 11.19 -10.45 9.51
CA LEU A 145 11.21 -11.34 8.34
C LEU A 145 10.65 -12.73 8.67
N ALA A 146 11.03 -13.30 9.82
CA ALA A 146 10.51 -14.58 10.27
C ALA A 146 8.99 -14.55 10.47
N ARG A 147 8.43 -13.45 11.00
CA ARG A 147 6.99 -13.29 11.15
C ARG A 147 6.30 -13.12 9.78
N LEU A 148 6.86 -12.29 8.89
CA LEU A 148 6.30 -12.04 7.56
C LEU A 148 6.20 -13.32 6.72
N THR A 149 7.22 -14.18 6.81
CA THR A 149 7.32 -15.45 6.04
C THR A 149 6.91 -16.67 6.84
N GLY A 150 6.37 -16.47 8.05
CA GLY A 150 5.97 -17.53 8.97
C GLY A 150 4.70 -18.24 8.54
N THR A 151 4.22 -19.13 9.43
CA THR A 151 3.02 -19.92 9.16
C THR A 151 1.80 -19.04 8.93
N PRO A 152 1.12 -19.15 7.79
CA PRO A 152 -0.13 -18.44 7.54
C PRO A 152 -1.21 -18.84 8.55
N ALA A 153 -2.17 -17.95 8.77
CA ALA A 153 -3.36 -18.27 9.55
C ALA A 153 -4.18 -19.36 8.88
N THR A 154 -4.85 -20.19 9.68
CA THR A 154 -5.73 -21.26 9.20
C THR A 154 -7.19 -21.04 9.60
N ASP A 155 -7.42 -20.13 10.53
CA ASP A 155 -8.74 -19.78 11.06
C ASP A 155 -8.74 -18.34 11.61
N ARG A 156 -9.91 -17.90 12.07
CA ARG A 156 -10.10 -16.55 12.60
C ARG A 156 -9.23 -16.26 13.82
N ALA A 157 -9.07 -17.21 14.72
CA ALA A 157 -8.30 -17.02 15.94
C ALA A 157 -6.81 -16.86 15.63
N SER A 158 -6.26 -17.69 14.76
CA SER A 158 -4.87 -17.58 14.31
C SER A 158 -4.62 -16.34 13.46
N ALA A 159 -5.60 -15.87 12.67
CA ALA A 159 -5.49 -14.61 11.95
C ALA A 159 -5.35 -13.42 12.91
N ILE A 160 -6.17 -13.36 13.95
CA ILE A 160 -6.08 -12.33 14.98
C ILE A 160 -4.75 -12.42 15.73
N ALA A 161 -4.35 -13.62 16.17
CA ALA A 161 -3.10 -13.82 16.90
C ALA A 161 -1.88 -13.38 16.07
N ASN A 162 -1.85 -13.76 14.79
CA ASN A 162 -0.80 -13.37 13.86
C ASN A 162 -0.72 -11.84 13.66
N SER A 163 -1.87 -11.16 13.61
CA SER A 163 -1.91 -9.70 13.47
C SER A 163 -1.42 -8.97 14.71
N ILE A 164 -1.79 -9.45 15.91
CA ILE A 164 -1.30 -8.90 17.18
C ILE A 164 0.23 -9.10 17.30
N GLU A 165 0.72 -10.31 16.98
CA GLU A 165 2.16 -10.59 16.97
C GLU A 165 2.90 -9.66 16.00
N ALA A 166 2.37 -9.46 14.80
CA ALA A 166 2.91 -8.55 13.81
C ALA A 166 2.97 -7.10 14.33
N GLN A 167 1.91 -6.61 14.96
CA GLN A 167 1.88 -5.28 15.57
C GLN A 167 2.96 -5.12 16.65
N ARG A 168 3.18 -6.14 17.48
CA ARG A 168 4.22 -6.11 18.52
C ARG A 168 5.63 -6.04 17.94
N ILE A 169 5.86 -6.67 16.76
CA ILE A 169 7.19 -6.77 16.15
C ILE A 169 7.53 -5.51 15.36
N TRP A 170 6.60 -4.99 14.56
CA TRP A 170 6.89 -3.88 13.65
C TRP A 170 5.95 -2.68 13.73
N GLY A 171 4.89 -2.74 14.55
CA GLY A 171 4.02 -1.59 14.78
C GLY A 171 4.69 -0.47 15.56
N SER A 172 3.99 0.65 15.68
CA SER A 172 4.43 1.82 16.44
C SER A 172 4.33 1.55 17.94
N PRO A 173 5.45 1.47 18.69
CA PRO A 173 5.42 1.00 20.07
C PRO A 173 4.58 1.87 21.02
N GLU A 174 4.59 3.20 20.81
CA GLU A 174 3.84 4.16 21.65
C GLU A 174 2.32 4.13 21.38
N PHE A 175 1.90 3.57 20.24
CA PHE A 175 0.52 3.59 19.77
C PHE A 175 -0.07 2.18 19.62
N ALA A 176 0.56 1.18 20.22
CA ALA A 176 0.09 -0.21 20.16
C ALA A 176 -1.31 -0.33 20.78
N ASP A 177 -2.25 -0.86 20.00
CA ASP A 177 -3.64 -1.10 20.40
C ASP A 177 -4.05 -2.50 19.93
N GLU A 178 -3.83 -3.48 20.78
CA GLU A 178 -4.12 -4.88 20.47
C GLU A 178 -5.62 -5.15 20.32
N GLU A 179 -6.48 -4.42 21.03
CA GLU A 179 -7.93 -4.58 20.92
C GLU A 179 -8.42 -4.14 19.53
N ARG A 180 -7.97 -2.97 19.07
CA ARG A 180 -8.24 -2.49 17.72
C ARG A 180 -7.65 -3.44 16.67
N CYS A 181 -6.40 -3.85 16.84
CA CYS A 181 -5.73 -4.78 15.92
C CYS A 181 -6.50 -6.10 15.80
N ALA A 182 -6.98 -6.66 16.92
CA ALA A 182 -7.80 -7.86 16.93
C ALA A 182 -9.15 -7.66 16.21
N ALA A 183 -9.80 -6.52 16.45
CA ALA A 183 -11.07 -6.19 15.81
C ALA A 183 -10.90 -6.04 14.28
N ASP A 184 -9.84 -5.34 13.84
CA ASP A 184 -9.53 -5.13 12.42
C ASP A 184 -9.19 -6.44 11.71
N ALA A 185 -8.36 -7.28 12.31
CA ALA A 185 -8.02 -8.60 11.79
C ALA A 185 -9.25 -9.52 11.71
N GLY A 186 -10.12 -9.48 12.74
CA GLY A 186 -11.37 -10.22 12.75
C GLY A 186 -12.32 -9.78 11.63
N ARG A 187 -12.48 -8.48 11.40
CA ARG A 187 -13.32 -7.95 10.30
C ARG A 187 -12.75 -8.33 8.93
N ALA A 188 -11.44 -8.27 8.75
CA ALA A 188 -10.80 -8.65 7.50
C ALA A 188 -10.99 -10.15 7.22
N PHE A 189 -10.83 -11.01 8.24
CA PHE A 189 -11.08 -12.45 8.12
C PHE A 189 -12.54 -12.75 7.75
N ASP A 190 -13.50 -12.13 8.45
CA ASP A 190 -14.93 -12.35 8.24
C ASP A 190 -15.39 -11.87 6.85
N ARG A 191 -14.68 -10.86 6.27
CA ARG A 191 -14.99 -10.34 4.92
C ARG A 191 -14.45 -11.24 3.81
N SER A 192 -13.23 -11.69 3.92
CA SER A 192 -12.58 -12.59 2.94
C SER A 192 -11.30 -13.17 3.54
N PHE A 193 -11.10 -14.47 3.37
CA PHE A 193 -9.94 -15.17 3.89
C PHE A 193 -9.29 -16.04 2.82
N ASP A 194 -8.13 -15.61 2.32
CA ASP A 194 -7.23 -16.40 1.47
C ASP A 194 -5.77 -16.13 1.87
N PRO A 195 -5.22 -16.90 2.81
CA PRO A 195 -3.84 -16.72 3.25
C PRO A 195 -2.82 -16.99 2.14
N ALA A 196 -3.16 -17.79 1.13
CA ALA A 196 -2.30 -18.04 -0.02
C ALA A 196 -2.18 -16.80 -0.94
N GLY A 197 -3.17 -15.93 -0.93
CA GLY A 197 -3.14 -14.67 -1.69
C GLY A 197 -1.98 -13.76 -1.28
N ALA A 198 -1.77 -13.59 0.04
CA ALA A 198 -0.62 -12.85 0.56
C ALA A 198 0.72 -13.47 0.13
N THR A 199 0.80 -14.80 0.07
CA THR A 199 2.00 -15.50 -0.41
C THR A 199 2.24 -15.20 -1.90
N ARG A 200 1.20 -15.22 -2.75
CA ARG A 200 1.32 -14.89 -4.18
C ARG A 200 1.76 -13.44 -4.38
N GLN A 201 1.22 -12.51 -3.60
CA GLN A 201 1.68 -11.11 -3.62
C GLN A 201 3.15 -10.98 -3.20
N TYR A 202 3.59 -11.71 -2.17
CA TYR A 202 4.99 -11.70 -1.75
C TYR A 202 5.93 -12.24 -2.84
N LEU A 203 5.53 -13.32 -3.51
CA LEU A 203 6.29 -13.84 -4.68
C LEU A 203 6.33 -12.82 -5.82
N ALA A 204 5.24 -12.08 -6.06
CA ALA A 204 5.23 -10.99 -7.04
C ALA A 204 6.22 -9.88 -6.71
N VAL A 205 6.33 -9.50 -5.42
CA VAL A 205 7.35 -8.54 -4.95
C VAL A 205 8.76 -9.07 -5.25
N LEU A 206 9.05 -10.32 -4.87
CA LEU A 206 10.38 -10.92 -5.10
C LEU A 206 10.71 -11.02 -6.60
N ALA A 207 9.77 -11.47 -7.42
CA ALA A 207 9.95 -11.64 -8.86
C ALA A 207 10.07 -10.29 -9.61
N SER A 208 9.61 -9.18 -9.02
CA SER A 208 9.78 -7.84 -9.61
C SER A 208 11.21 -7.32 -9.49
N GLY A 209 12.02 -7.88 -8.60
CA GLY A 209 13.42 -7.49 -8.40
C GLY A 209 13.59 -6.03 -7.99
N SER A 210 14.60 -5.35 -8.52
CA SER A 210 14.87 -3.94 -8.26
C SER A 210 14.51 -3.05 -9.45
N TRP A 211 13.77 -1.97 -9.19
CA TRP A 211 13.45 -0.93 -10.17
C TRP A 211 14.15 0.40 -9.86
N ALA A 212 15.06 0.43 -8.91
CA ALA A 212 15.79 1.62 -8.47
C ALA A 212 16.42 2.41 -9.63
N HIS A 213 16.97 1.70 -10.63
CA HIS A 213 17.60 2.29 -11.81
C HIS A 213 16.63 3.10 -12.70
N ARG A 214 15.32 2.95 -12.53
CA ARG A 214 14.27 3.66 -13.28
C ARG A 214 13.76 4.90 -12.57
N LEU A 215 13.91 4.97 -11.23
CA LEU A 215 13.40 6.08 -10.42
C LEU A 215 14.02 7.45 -10.76
N PRO A 216 15.30 7.56 -11.21
CA PRO A 216 15.84 8.86 -11.64
C PRO A 216 15.14 9.49 -12.85
N ALA A 217 14.35 8.73 -13.60
CA ALA A 217 13.55 9.23 -14.72
C ALA A 217 12.11 9.63 -14.32
N VAL A 218 11.70 9.39 -13.07
CA VAL A 218 10.37 9.76 -12.56
C VAL A 218 10.30 11.28 -12.42
N THR A 219 9.28 11.87 -13.04
CA THR A 219 9.01 13.33 -12.99
C THR A 219 7.78 13.65 -12.16
N THR A 220 7.02 12.65 -11.71
CA THR A 220 5.86 12.83 -10.83
C THR A 220 6.31 13.45 -9.51
N PRO A 221 5.72 14.58 -9.07
CA PRO A 221 6.01 15.14 -7.76
C PRO A 221 5.80 14.09 -6.67
N THR A 222 6.82 13.86 -5.83
CA THR A 222 6.85 12.73 -4.92
C THR A 222 7.02 13.17 -3.47
N LEU A 223 6.19 12.60 -2.58
CA LEU A 223 6.35 12.63 -1.14
C LEU A 223 6.69 11.22 -0.66
N VAL A 224 7.69 11.11 0.21
CA VAL A 224 8.05 9.86 0.87
C VAL A 224 7.88 10.03 2.37
N LEU A 225 7.02 9.18 2.99
CA LEU A 225 6.82 9.12 4.43
C LEU A 225 7.40 7.81 4.96
N HIS A 226 8.13 7.86 6.09
CA HIS A 226 8.67 6.65 6.69
C HIS A 226 8.86 6.80 8.20
N GLY A 227 8.53 5.74 8.95
CA GLY A 227 8.70 5.69 10.39
C GLY A 227 10.14 5.42 10.80
N THR A 228 10.60 6.02 11.91
CA THR A 228 11.95 5.79 12.44
C THR A 228 12.06 4.47 13.21
N ALA A 229 10.94 3.88 13.65
CA ALA A 229 10.88 2.63 14.38
C ALA A 229 10.43 1.43 13.53
N ASP A 230 10.35 1.58 12.19
CA ASP A 230 9.97 0.51 11.27
C ASP A 230 11.04 -0.59 11.25
N THR A 231 10.67 -1.79 11.68
CA THR A 231 11.54 -2.97 11.72
C THR A 231 11.27 -3.95 10.58
N LEU A 232 10.18 -3.75 9.81
CA LEU A 232 9.84 -4.58 8.67
C LEU A 232 10.48 -4.08 7.37
N ILE A 233 10.40 -2.77 7.12
CA ILE A 233 11.16 -2.09 6.07
C ILE A 233 11.85 -0.92 6.74
N ASP A 234 13.14 -1.04 7.04
CA ASP A 234 13.82 0.04 7.74
C ASP A 234 13.83 1.34 6.93
N ILE A 235 13.97 2.47 7.62
CA ILE A 235 13.84 3.81 7.05
C ILE A 235 14.79 4.08 5.86
N SER A 236 15.84 3.26 5.67
CA SER A 236 16.75 3.40 4.52
C SER A 236 16.02 3.19 3.19
N GLY A 237 14.98 2.34 3.16
CA GLY A 237 14.17 2.11 1.97
C GLY A 237 13.45 3.38 1.48
N GLY A 238 12.80 4.11 2.40
CA GLY A 238 12.17 5.39 2.06
C GLY A 238 13.18 6.47 1.71
N ARG A 239 14.28 6.57 2.45
CA ARG A 239 15.37 7.51 2.13
C ARG A 239 15.92 7.27 0.74
N ARG A 240 16.15 6.00 0.38
CA ARG A 240 16.63 5.60 -0.94
C ARG A 240 15.64 5.99 -2.05
N THR A 241 14.34 5.79 -1.83
CA THR A 241 13.31 6.25 -2.77
C THR A 241 13.41 7.77 -2.98
N ALA A 242 13.51 8.54 -1.91
CA ALA A 242 13.62 10.00 -1.99
C ALA A 242 14.93 10.49 -2.63
N GLU A 243 16.02 9.77 -2.45
CA GLU A 243 17.32 10.07 -3.09
C GLU A 243 17.26 9.86 -4.62
N LEU A 244 16.55 8.81 -5.06
CA LEU A 244 16.52 8.42 -6.47
C LEU A 244 15.51 9.23 -7.28
N VAL A 245 14.38 9.62 -6.70
CA VAL A 245 13.35 10.39 -7.40
C VAL A 245 13.68 11.88 -7.37
N PRO A 246 13.92 12.55 -8.52
CA PRO A 246 14.30 13.96 -8.55
C PRO A 246 13.24 14.84 -7.90
N GLY A 247 13.67 15.69 -6.96
CA GLY A 247 12.79 16.63 -6.26
C GLY A 247 11.82 16.01 -5.25
N ALA A 248 11.97 14.74 -4.94
CA ALA A 248 11.15 14.09 -3.89
C ALA A 248 11.37 14.76 -2.53
N ARG A 249 10.28 14.88 -1.75
CA ARG A 249 10.33 15.32 -0.35
C ARG A 249 10.33 14.09 0.54
N PHE A 250 11.18 14.08 1.54
CA PHE A 250 11.24 13.01 2.55
C PHE A 250 10.77 13.54 3.91
N MET A 251 9.85 12.81 4.53
CA MET A 251 9.37 13.07 5.88
C MET A 251 9.53 11.83 6.77
N ALA A 252 10.42 11.92 7.74
CA ALA A 252 10.51 10.92 8.79
C ALA A 252 9.44 11.20 9.86
N ILE A 253 8.79 10.13 10.33
CA ILE A 253 7.84 10.20 11.44
C ILE A 253 8.47 9.47 12.62
N ASP A 254 8.85 10.25 13.63
CA ASP A 254 9.54 9.72 14.80
C ASP A 254 8.65 8.76 15.60
N GLY A 255 9.23 7.63 16.02
CA GLY A 255 8.52 6.57 16.76
C GLY A 255 7.51 5.75 15.95
N MET A 256 7.19 6.11 14.71
CA MET A 256 6.29 5.33 13.87
C MET A 256 6.97 4.03 13.41
N GLY A 257 6.26 2.92 13.55
CA GLY A 257 6.62 1.60 13.01
C GLY A 257 6.11 1.36 11.60
N HIS A 258 5.86 0.08 11.27
CA HIS A 258 5.27 -0.33 9.99
C HIS A 258 3.75 -0.42 10.06
N ASP A 259 3.13 0.63 10.57
CA ASP A 259 1.69 0.77 10.72
C ASP A 259 1.26 2.25 10.61
N TYR A 260 -0.05 2.51 10.72
CA TYR A 260 -0.63 3.86 10.64
C TYR A 260 -1.71 4.03 11.71
N PRO A 261 -1.29 4.09 12.97
CA PRO A 261 -2.21 4.18 14.11
C PRO A 261 -3.03 5.47 14.06
N PRO A 262 -4.29 5.47 14.57
CA PRO A 262 -5.18 6.62 14.50
C PRO A 262 -4.61 7.92 15.06
N GLN A 263 -3.73 7.81 16.04
CA GLN A 263 -3.05 8.96 16.65
C GLN A 263 -2.16 9.73 15.68
N LEU A 264 -1.74 9.10 14.58
CA LEU A 264 -0.93 9.72 13.53
C LEU A 264 -1.74 10.17 12.30
N TRP A 265 -3.03 9.82 12.20
CA TRP A 265 -3.82 10.08 11.00
C TRP A 265 -3.89 11.55 10.62
N GLN A 266 -4.14 12.45 11.59
CA GLN A 266 -4.19 13.89 11.30
C GLN A 266 -2.86 14.39 10.73
N ARG A 267 -1.73 13.95 11.29
CA ARG A 267 -0.40 14.31 10.82
C ARG A 267 -0.16 13.85 9.39
N TRP A 268 -0.69 12.66 9.02
CA TRP A 268 -0.56 12.15 7.66
C TRP A 268 -1.46 12.91 6.70
N VAL A 269 -2.71 13.15 7.09
CA VAL A 269 -3.65 13.92 6.27
C VAL A 269 -3.08 15.31 5.99
N ASP A 270 -2.59 16.02 7.00
CA ASP A 270 -1.99 17.36 6.83
C ASP A 270 -0.78 17.32 5.88
N ALA A 271 0.09 16.33 6.04
CA ALA A 271 1.29 16.21 5.20
C ALA A 271 0.94 15.87 3.75
N ILE A 272 0.04 14.89 3.54
CA ILE A 272 -0.33 14.39 2.21
C ILE A 272 -1.22 15.41 1.50
N ALA A 273 -2.29 15.91 2.14
CA ALA A 273 -3.17 16.90 1.55
C ALA A 273 -2.41 18.21 1.24
N GLY A 274 -1.59 18.69 2.18
CA GLY A 274 -0.77 19.87 1.96
C GLY A 274 0.23 19.71 0.82
N PHE A 275 0.75 18.49 0.59
CA PHE A 275 1.62 18.22 -0.55
C PHE A 275 0.83 18.13 -1.85
N CYS A 276 -0.27 17.40 -1.88
CA CYS A 276 -1.10 17.18 -3.07
C CYS A 276 -1.73 18.47 -3.56
N LEU A 277 -2.44 19.19 -2.68
CA LEU A 277 -3.18 20.42 -3.05
C LEU A 277 -2.29 21.62 -3.35
N SER A 278 -0.99 21.55 -3.01
CA SER A 278 -0.02 22.56 -3.47
C SER A 278 0.35 22.42 -4.95
N ARG A 279 -0.20 21.44 -5.66
CA ARG A 279 0.05 21.11 -7.08
C ARG A 279 -1.25 21.22 -7.85
N PRO A 280 -1.32 22.00 -8.93
CA PRO A 280 -2.51 22.02 -9.79
C PRO A 280 -2.72 20.62 -10.41
N SER A 281 -3.96 20.17 -10.40
CA SER A 281 -4.44 18.97 -11.11
C SER A 281 -4.29 19.11 -12.63
#